data_9637aa05a002f2e85fbeac74b6fc9bf1
#
_entry.id   9637aa05a002f2e85fbeac74b6fc9bf1
#
_cell.length_a   1.000
_cell.length_b   1.000
_cell.length_c   1.000
_cell.angle_alpha   90.00
_cell.angle_beta   90.00
_cell.angle_gamma   90.00
#
_symmetry.space_group_name_H-M   'P 1'
#
loop_
_entity.id
_entity.type
_entity.pdbx_description
1 polymer ?
#
loop_
_entity_poly.entity_id
_entity_poly.type
_entity_poly.pdbx_seq_one_letter_code
_entity_poly.pdbx_strand_id
1 'polypeptide(L)'
;MRRRAFIKAGPAIALLARPGLGCTDVPDHRWDGYDFGPGPRVTNRLNQGPFSVEQDEGWFTIDSTTPSRELVRNYGLGLVGYTWEESGPSLAARAGKETLEQHVDKLSSLPFVDVLYIRCDWRDVQSGPGRLDLNPIWKLTFDAARSRKLRVGFRVQLSSPNIQPKRLSMPDFVREKVPLVNIGRRSTQRQTDFDFFEPRYDHPEFQRAFRELNELLAAEFDGNPLVEFMDLMMYGFWGEGHTNDLPNPFPDYLTAEKTLVQMTQLQLDAWKKVPLAVNTEPDISKVGNREVHDMAVRAGSWLRSDSIIMDEPIQIEMLSNRPQWLAAVMEEGSNRHFNLDERNLRIDAAGVNSKEKSMDHVLDLGGNYFSLWTEADNLKAFHERYPAAFDNLRRRIGYRVRPSWIWQRKRYETSELVIAFVNDGVAGVAGVLGVTVESVDGKVKVGGNLDAGHPYAGRTRQASFILPKGMDGQKVVLKAELETKGVRRPVVWACAQPLNPDGSLTIQLKPHGDRNWRKGV
;
A
#
# COMPACT_ATOMS: atom_id res chain seq x y z
N MET A 1 33.21 -23.30 -21.81
CA MET A 1 32.57 -24.63 -21.60
C MET A 1 31.07 -24.37 -21.27
N ARG A 2 30.22 -24.68 -22.23
CA ARG A 2 28.74 -24.50 -22.09
C ARG A 2 28.15 -25.74 -21.40
N ARG A 3 27.48 -25.57 -20.27
CA ARG A 3 26.63 -26.64 -19.71
C ARG A 3 25.17 -26.37 -20.08
N ARG A 4 24.65 -27.21 -20.99
CA ARG A 4 23.21 -27.34 -21.27
C ARG A 4 22.60 -28.23 -20.19
N ALA A 5 21.60 -27.72 -19.48
CA ALA A 5 20.78 -28.56 -18.62
C ALA A 5 19.64 -29.17 -19.47
N PHE A 6 19.52 -30.47 -19.43
CA PHE A 6 18.43 -31.23 -20.03
C PHE A 6 17.22 -31.17 -19.09
N ILE A 7 16.12 -30.62 -19.56
CA ILE A 7 14.81 -30.79 -18.92
C ILE A 7 14.21 -32.10 -19.44
N LYS A 8 14.04 -33.07 -18.56
CA LYS A 8 13.30 -34.31 -18.85
C LYS A 8 11.81 -34.01 -18.83
N ALA A 9 11.15 -34.15 -19.97
CA ALA A 9 9.71 -34.13 -20.09
C ALA A 9 9.11 -35.34 -19.34
N GLY A 10 8.26 -35.09 -18.36
CA GLY A 10 7.42 -36.08 -17.73
C GLY A 10 6.18 -36.37 -18.59
N PRO A 11 5.51 -37.54 -18.40
CA PRO A 11 4.42 -37.96 -19.26
C PRO A 11 3.18 -37.10 -19.07
N ALA A 12 2.64 -36.62 -20.20
CA ALA A 12 1.35 -35.94 -20.26
C ALA A 12 0.23 -36.90 -19.81
N ILE A 13 -0.45 -36.56 -18.72
CA ILE A 13 -1.70 -37.21 -18.33
C ILE A 13 -2.80 -36.63 -19.21
N ALA A 14 -3.28 -37.44 -20.18
CA ALA A 14 -4.45 -37.10 -20.96
C ALA A 14 -5.70 -37.11 -20.07
N LEU A 15 -6.21 -35.98 -19.70
CA LEU A 15 -7.54 -35.85 -19.13
C LEU A 15 -8.57 -36.02 -20.26
N LEU A 16 -9.30 -37.14 -20.18
CA LEU A 16 -10.45 -37.41 -21.03
C LEU A 16 -11.52 -36.34 -20.82
N ALA A 17 -11.68 -35.47 -21.81
CA ALA A 17 -12.76 -34.50 -21.88
C ALA A 17 -14.11 -35.24 -21.92
N ARG A 18 -14.98 -35.00 -20.93
CA ARG A 18 -16.41 -35.34 -21.01
C ARG A 18 -17.09 -34.38 -21.95
N PRO A 19 -17.77 -34.82 -23.00
CA PRO A 19 -18.57 -33.94 -23.85
C PRO A 19 -19.90 -33.64 -23.15
N GLY A 20 -20.18 -32.37 -22.94
CA GLY A 20 -21.52 -31.89 -22.60
C GLY A 20 -21.60 -30.98 -21.40
N LEU A 21 -21.30 -29.73 -21.64
CA LEU A 21 -21.95 -28.52 -21.16
C LEU A 21 -21.15 -27.38 -21.78
N GLY A 22 -21.81 -26.60 -22.64
CA GLY A 22 -21.14 -25.52 -23.38
C GLY A 22 -20.51 -24.50 -22.44
N CYS A 23 -19.23 -24.69 -22.13
CA CYS A 23 -18.36 -23.60 -21.69
C CYS A 23 -18.23 -22.68 -22.90
N THR A 24 -18.85 -21.53 -22.87
CA THR A 24 -18.39 -20.42 -23.69
C THR A 24 -16.93 -20.22 -23.35
N ASP A 25 -16.06 -20.34 -24.35
CA ASP A 25 -14.63 -20.09 -24.21
C ASP A 25 -14.42 -18.65 -23.71
N VAL A 26 -14.40 -18.48 -22.39
CA VAL A 26 -13.84 -17.28 -21.79
C VAL A 26 -12.34 -17.43 -21.97
N PRO A 27 -11.67 -16.51 -22.68
CA PRO A 27 -10.24 -16.58 -22.83
C PRO A 27 -9.60 -16.69 -21.44
N ASP A 28 -8.79 -17.72 -21.20
CA ASP A 28 -8.11 -17.89 -19.93
C ASP A 28 -6.92 -16.94 -19.84
N HIS A 29 -7.19 -15.66 -19.56
CA HIS A 29 -6.19 -14.59 -19.43
C HIS A 29 -5.35 -14.70 -18.17
N ARG A 30 -5.66 -15.64 -17.25
CA ARG A 30 -4.99 -15.79 -15.96
C ARG A 30 -3.50 -16.10 -16.06
N TRP A 31 -3.04 -16.64 -17.16
CA TRP A 31 -1.69 -17.12 -17.37
C TRP A 31 -0.81 -16.19 -18.23
N ASP A 32 -1.39 -15.18 -18.81
CA ASP A 32 -0.62 -14.16 -19.52
C ASP A 32 -0.06 -13.17 -18.49
N GLY A 33 1.19 -12.74 -18.56
CA GLY A 33 1.82 -11.83 -17.59
C GLY A 33 1.04 -10.51 -17.37
N TYR A 34 1.18 -9.90 -16.20
CA TYR A 34 0.58 -8.58 -15.92
C TYR A 34 1.30 -7.48 -16.71
N ASP A 35 0.54 -6.54 -17.28
CA ASP A 35 1.05 -5.35 -17.96
C ASP A 35 0.61 -4.08 -17.22
N PHE A 36 1.26 -3.78 -16.12
CA PHE A 36 0.99 -2.58 -15.32
C PHE A 36 1.33 -1.26 -16.02
N GLY A 37 1.86 -1.32 -17.24
CA GLY A 37 2.23 -0.15 -18.02
C GLY A 37 3.54 0.50 -17.59
N PRO A 38 3.88 1.64 -18.20
CA PRO A 38 5.20 2.28 -18.06
C PRO A 38 5.42 2.99 -16.71
N GLY A 39 4.44 3.01 -15.83
CA GLY A 39 4.47 3.73 -14.57
C GLY A 39 4.13 5.22 -14.67
N PRO A 40 4.21 5.95 -13.54
CA PRO A 40 3.93 7.37 -13.49
C PRO A 40 4.85 8.17 -14.42
N ARG A 41 4.26 9.17 -15.12
CA ARG A 41 5.03 10.09 -15.95
C ARG A 41 5.91 10.98 -15.09
N VAL A 42 7.22 10.97 -15.34
CA VAL A 42 8.20 11.83 -14.67
C VAL A 42 8.36 13.13 -15.45
N THR A 43 8.03 14.25 -14.83
CA THR A 43 8.28 15.60 -15.33
C THR A 43 9.48 16.21 -14.61
N ASN A 44 10.13 17.25 -15.18
CA ASN A 44 11.29 17.91 -14.59
C ASN A 44 12.34 16.90 -14.06
N ARG A 45 12.73 15.97 -14.92
CA ARG A 45 13.64 14.89 -14.55
C ARG A 45 15.05 15.43 -14.28
N LEU A 46 15.63 15.05 -13.15
CA LEU A 46 17.02 15.35 -12.82
C LEU A 46 17.96 14.64 -13.80
N ASN A 47 19.14 15.21 -13.99
CA ASN A 47 20.20 14.50 -14.66
C ASN A 47 20.70 13.37 -13.75
N GLN A 48 20.57 12.12 -14.20
CA GLN A 48 20.82 10.93 -13.42
C GLN A 48 22.00 10.15 -13.97
N GLY A 49 22.90 9.71 -13.04
CA GLY A 49 24.09 8.93 -13.38
C GLY A 49 23.84 7.52 -13.84
N PRO A 50 24.93 6.80 -14.17
CA PRO A 50 26.20 6.82 -13.45
C PRO A 50 27.07 8.04 -13.77
N PHE A 51 27.58 8.69 -12.72
CA PHE A 51 28.59 9.74 -12.83
C PHE A 51 29.96 9.17 -12.46
N SER A 52 30.95 9.36 -13.32
CA SER A 52 32.32 8.99 -13.02
C SER A 52 32.96 10.12 -12.19
N VAL A 53 33.15 9.87 -10.92
CA VAL A 53 33.83 10.81 -10.01
C VAL A 53 35.35 10.58 -9.98
N GLU A 54 35.83 9.43 -10.45
CA GLU A 54 37.24 9.04 -10.39
C GLU A 54 38.09 9.70 -11.48
N GLN A 55 37.48 10.07 -12.61
CA GLN A 55 38.16 10.61 -13.77
C GLN A 55 38.08 12.13 -13.91
N ASP A 56 37.20 12.79 -13.14
CA ASP A 56 37.02 14.23 -13.21
C ASP A 56 37.84 14.93 -12.12
N GLU A 57 38.77 15.78 -12.54
CA GLU A 57 39.49 16.65 -11.62
C GLU A 57 38.53 17.59 -10.88
N GLY A 58 38.71 17.73 -9.59
CA GLY A 58 37.99 18.71 -8.76
C GLY A 58 36.75 18.22 -8.06
N TRP A 59 36.45 16.93 -8.07
CA TRP A 59 35.46 16.33 -7.20
C TRP A 59 35.96 16.14 -5.77
N PHE A 60 35.11 16.35 -4.78
CA PHE A 60 35.38 16.00 -3.40
C PHE A 60 34.11 15.71 -2.62
N THR A 61 34.19 14.78 -1.71
CA THR A 61 33.10 14.44 -0.81
C THR A 61 32.94 15.56 0.21
N ILE A 62 31.74 16.11 0.31
CA ILE A 62 31.42 17.16 1.27
C ILE A 62 30.60 16.63 2.44
N ASP A 63 29.85 15.55 2.23
CA ASP A 63 29.05 14.92 3.27
C ASP A 63 28.77 13.46 2.91
N SER A 64 28.40 12.66 3.94
CA SER A 64 27.91 11.30 3.80
C SER A 64 26.98 10.97 4.96
N THR A 65 26.01 10.09 4.71
CA THR A 65 25.04 9.71 5.75
C THR A 65 25.07 8.22 6.04
N THR A 66 24.69 7.86 7.25
CA THR A 66 24.47 6.47 7.68
C THR A 66 22.97 6.20 7.89
N PRO A 67 22.52 4.93 7.75
CA PRO A 67 21.11 4.59 7.96
C PRO A 67 20.61 4.96 9.35
N SER A 68 19.43 5.53 9.44
CA SER A 68 18.75 5.74 10.72
C SER A 68 18.21 4.44 11.27
N ARG A 69 18.28 4.28 12.59
CA ARG A 69 17.55 3.23 13.32
C ARG A 69 16.19 3.70 13.81
N GLU A 70 15.92 5.01 13.70
CA GLU A 70 14.66 5.59 14.14
C GLU A 70 13.51 5.24 13.20
N LEU A 71 12.30 5.33 13.74
CA LEU A 71 11.08 5.17 12.96
C LEU A 71 10.92 6.33 11.99
N VAL A 72 10.70 6.00 10.72
CA VAL A 72 10.37 6.99 9.68
C VAL A 72 8.92 6.78 9.25
N ARG A 73 8.08 7.79 9.46
CA ARG A 73 6.64 7.78 9.14
C ARG A 73 6.34 8.53 7.83
N ASN A 74 6.93 8.09 6.74
CA ASN A 74 6.63 8.65 5.42
C ASN A 74 5.31 8.11 4.87
N TYR A 75 4.71 8.86 3.93
CA TYR A 75 3.60 8.36 3.11
C TYR A 75 4.08 7.21 2.24
N GLY A 76 3.23 6.23 1.99
CA GLY A 76 3.56 5.08 1.16
C GLY A 76 4.21 3.92 1.92
N LEU A 77 4.15 3.89 3.26
CA LEU A 77 4.63 2.79 4.09
C LEU A 77 4.02 2.82 5.51
N GLY A 78 3.98 1.68 6.19
CA GLY A 78 3.66 1.64 7.61
C GLY A 78 2.87 0.42 8.07
N LEU A 79 2.60 0.38 9.38
CA LEU A 79 1.78 -0.64 10.00
C LEU A 79 0.35 -0.10 10.19
N VAL A 80 -0.63 -0.93 9.80
CA VAL A 80 -2.05 -0.56 9.76
C VAL A 80 -2.80 -1.25 10.90
N GLY A 81 -3.50 -0.48 11.73
CA GLY A 81 -4.33 -0.98 12.82
C GLY A 81 -5.80 -0.63 12.63
N TYR A 82 -6.71 -1.54 13.00
CA TYR A 82 -8.13 -1.43 12.72
C TYR A 82 -8.88 -0.73 13.85
N THR A 83 -9.48 0.42 13.57
CA THR A 83 -10.46 1.07 14.48
C THR A 83 -11.86 0.51 14.31
N TRP A 84 -12.13 -0.09 13.15
CA TRP A 84 -13.38 -0.80 12.88
C TRP A 84 -13.08 -1.98 11.96
N GLU A 85 -13.36 -3.17 12.45
CA GLU A 85 -13.32 -4.42 11.70
C GLU A 85 -14.72 -4.73 11.14
N GLU A 86 -14.78 -5.67 10.22
CA GLU A 86 -15.94 -6.13 9.45
C GLU A 86 -17.32 -6.05 10.12
N SER A 87 -17.41 -6.34 11.41
CA SER A 87 -18.68 -6.39 12.14
C SER A 87 -18.79 -5.34 13.25
N GLY A 88 -17.84 -4.42 13.30
CA GLY A 88 -17.84 -3.36 14.29
C GLY A 88 -16.47 -3.06 14.91
N PRO A 89 -16.45 -2.29 16.00
CA PRO A 89 -15.23 -2.04 16.78
C PRO A 89 -14.80 -3.33 17.51
N SER A 90 -13.79 -3.23 18.39
CA SER A 90 -13.31 -4.35 19.19
C SER A 90 -14.41 -5.15 19.88
N LEU A 91 -14.11 -6.40 20.22
CA LEU A 91 -15.02 -7.24 21.01
C LEU A 91 -15.35 -6.60 22.36
N ALA A 92 -14.38 -5.90 22.98
CA ALA A 92 -14.60 -5.21 24.24
C ALA A 92 -15.59 -4.04 24.10
N ALA A 93 -15.49 -3.24 23.03
CA ALA A 93 -16.44 -2.16 22.75
C ALA A 93 -17.84 -2.70 22.41
N ARG A 94 -17.91 -3.78 21.61
CA ARG A 94 -19.17 -4.46 21.29
C ARG A 94 -19.85 -5.06 22.53
N ALA A 95 -19.07 -5.49 23.53
CA ALA A 95 -19.56 -6.01 24.80
C ALA A 95 -19.85 -4.90 25.83
N GLY A 96 -19.69 -3.63 25.49
CA GLY A 96 -19.88 -2.49 26.41
C GLY A 96 -18.82 -2.38 27.52
N LYS A 97 -17.68 -3.05 27.37
CA LYS A 97 -16.58 -3.02 28.34
C LYS A 97 -15.63 -1.84 28.14
N GLU A 98 -15.68 -1.20 26.99
CA GLU A 98 -14.98 0.04 26.67
C GLU A 98 -15.84 0.92 25.76
N THR A 99 -15.59 2.24 25.73
CA THR A 99 -16.23 3.14 24.78
C THR A 99 -15.50 3.12 23.42
N LEU A 100 -16.12 3.68 22.38
CA LEU A 100 -15.47 3.83 21.07
C LEU A 100 -14.22 4.71 21.16
N GLU A 101 -14.27 5.78 21.97
CA GLU A 101 -13.13 6.66 22.23
C GLU A 101 -11.98 5.91 22.87
N GLN A 102 -12.25 5.10 23.89
CA GLN A 102 -11.23 4.27 24.56
C GLN A 102 -10.61 3.26 23.60
N HIS A 103 -11.42 2.63 22.76
CA HIS A 103 -10.94 1.70 21.74
C HIS A 103 -9.98 2.39 20.73
N VAL A 104 -10.41 3.53 20.17
CA VAL A 104 -9.60 4.29 19.22
C VAL A 104 -8.32 4.83 19.88
N ASP A 105 -8.41 5.32 21.12
CA ASP A 105 -7.28 5.83 21.88
C ASP A 105 -6.23 4.73 22.14
N LYS A 106 -6.66 3.56 22.60
CA LYS A 106 -5.77 2.40 22.80
C LYS A 106 -4.98 2.07 21.53
N LEU A 107 -5.70 1.89 20.39
CA LEU A 107 -5.05 1.51 19.13
C LEU A 107 -4.12 2.60 18.60
N SER A 108 -4.58 3.84 18.58
CA SER A 108 -3.81 4.98 18.06
C SER A 108 -2.60 5.35 18.93
N SER A 109 -2.58 4.93 20.20
CA SER A 109 -1.44 5.13 21.11
C SER A 109 -0.34 4.10 20.96
N LEU A 110 -0.55 3.00 20.23
CA LEU A 110 0.48 2.00 19.99
C LEU A 110 1.65 2.62 19.21
N PRO A 111 2.89 2.49 19.68
CA PRO A 111 4.02 3.23 19.10
C PRO A 111 4.42 2.75 17.70
N PHE A 112 3.91 1.62 17.26
CA PHE A 112 4.21 0.99 15.98
C PHE A 112 3.08 1.12 14.96
N VAL A 113 1.93 1.67 15.28
CA VAL A 113 0.84 1.92 14.33
C VAL A 113 1.08 3.25 13.61
N ASP A 114 0.96 3.24 12.29
CA ASP A 114 1.17 4.39 11.40
C ASP A 114 -0.12 4.83 10.70
N VAL A 115 -1.00 3.88 10.42
CA VAL A 115 -2.27 4.07 9.71
C VAL A 115 -3.41 3.48 10.53
N LEU A 116 -4.46 4.25 10.76
CA LEU A 116 -5.71 3.77 11.33
C LEU A 116 -6.65 3.35 10.21
N TYR A 117 -7.30 2.20 10.35
CA TYR A 117 -8.09 1.63 9.27
C TYR A 117 -9.54 1.37 9.68
N ILE A 118 -10.48 1.82 8.84
CA ILE A 118 -11.92 1.64 9.01
C ILE A 118 -12.42 0.67 7.94
N ARG A 119 -12.95 -0.49 8.35
CA ARG A 119 -13.56 -1.48 7.45
C ARG A 119 -15.01 -1.69 7.87
N CYS A 120 -15.95 -0.96 7.24
CA CYS A 120 -17.36 -0.93 7.63
C CYS A 120 -18.29 -1.30 6.47
N ASP A 121 -19.54 -1.59 6.80
CA ASP A 121 -20.56 -1.89 5.81
C ASP A 121 -21.10 -0.62 5.14
N TRP A 122 -21.60 -0.73 3.91
CA TRP A 122 -22.23 0.39 3.18
C TRP A 122 -23.30 1.10 3.99
N ARG A 123 -24.16 0.33 4.69
CA ARG A 123 -25.21 0.92 5.54
C ARG A 123 -24.72 1.76 6.71
N ASP A 124 -23.45 1.57 7.11
CA ASP A 124 -22.83 2.32 8.20
C ASP A 124 -22.23 3.67 7.74
N VAL A 125 -22.29 3.95 6.44
CA VAL A 125 -21.81 5.21 5.85
C VAL A 125 -22.88 5.97 5.07
N GLN A 126 -23.96 5.28 4.65
CA GLN A 126 -25.03 5.87 3.87
C GLN A 126 -26.38 5.24 4.26
N SER A 127 -27.22 5.97 5.00
CA SER A 127 -28.56 5.51 5.43
C SER A 127 -29.65 5.85 4.41
N GLY A 128 -29.41 6.80 3.51
CA GLY A 128 -30.33 7.25 2.47
C GLY A 128 -29.61 7.84 1.26
N PRO A 129 -30.30 8.04 0.13
CA PRO A 129 -29.70 8.58 -1.07
C PRO A 129 -29.23 10.03 -0.89
N GLY A 130 -28.16 10.41 -1.65
CA GLY A 130 -27.68 11.78 -1.80
C GLY A 130 -26.85 12.33 -0.63
N ARG A 131 -26.56 11.56 0.42
CA ARG A 131 -25.73 12.02 1.56
C ARG A 131 -25.03 10.88 2.26
N LEU A 132 -23.85 11.18 2.83
CA LEU A 132 -23.19 10.30 3.78
C LEU A 132 -23.79 10.49 5.19
N ASP A 133 -23.85 9.40 5.92
CA ASP A 133 -24.28 9.34 7.33
C ASP A 133 -23.24 8.48 8.07
N LEU A 134 -22.07 9.06 8.28
CA LEU A 134 -20.90 8.34 8.77
C LEU A 134 -21.08 7.97 10.25
N ASN A 135 -20.82 6.72 10.56
CA ASN A 135 -20.76 6.23 11.94
C ASN A 135 -19.77 7.06 12.78
N PRO A 136 -20.03 7.32 14.07
CA PRO A 136 -19.14 8.11 14.95
C PRO A 136 -17.68 7.68 14.96
N ILE A 137 -17.36 6.41 14.67
CA ILE A 137 -16.00 5.91 14.60
C ILE A 137 -15.14 6.66 13.56
N TRP A 138 -15.75 7.14 12.47
CA TRP A 138 -15.05 7.91 11.44
C TRP A 138 -14.46 9.19 12.05
N LYS A 139 -15.29 9.98 12.72
CA LYS A 139 -14.81 11.20 13.37
C LYS A 139 -13.72 10.91 14.40
N LEU A 140 -13.92 9.93 15.26
CA LEU A 140 -12.95 9.53 16.29
C LEU A 140 -11.62 9.09 15.67
N THR A 141 -11.67 8.29 14.62
CA THR A 141 -10.45 7.82 13.90
C THR A 141 -9.69 8.97 13.27
N PHE A 142 -10.38 9.89 12.56
CA PHE A 142 -9.74 11.05 11.95
C PHE A 142 -9.18 12.04 12.98
N ASP A 143 -9.86 12.25 14.11
CA ASP A 143 -9.38 13.11 15.19
C ASP A 143 -8.14 12.50 15.87
N ALA A 144 -8.14 11.19 16.13
CA ALA A 144 -6.98 10.47 16.65
C ALA A 144 -5.79 10.52 15.66
N ALA A 145 -6.04 10.29 14.37
CA ALA A 145 -5.01 10.37 13.34
C ALA A 145 -4.37 11.78 13.30
N ARG A 146 -5.18 12.84 13.33
CA ARG A 146 -4.71 14.22 13.34
C ARG A 146 -3.87 14.54 14.58
N SER A 147 -4.35 14.18 15.77
CA SER A 147 -3.69 14.49 17.04
C SER A 147 -2.37 13.75 17.21
N ARG A 148 -2.26 12.53 16.69
CA ARG A 148 -1.08 11.64 16.84
C ARG A 148 -0.19 11.59 15.60
N LYS A 149 -0.48 12.42 14.55
CA LYS A 149 0.26 12.45 13.28
C LYS A 149 0.26 11.07 12.59
N LEU A 150 -0.86 10.36 12.67
CA LEU A 150 -1.13 9.13 11.95
C LEU A 150 -1.91 9.44 10.67
N ARG A 151 -2.13 8.41 9.86
CA ARG A 151 -2.88 8.49 8.60
C ARG A 151 -4.08 7.57 8.67
N VAL A 152 -4.96 7.63 7.68
CA VAL A 152 -6.21 6.85 7.66
C VAL A 152 -6.30 6.07 6.34
N GLY A 153 -6.59 4.79 6.42
CA GLY A 153 -7.05 3.97 5.31
C GLY A 153 -8.48 3.49 5.58
N PHE A 154 -9.21 3.08 4.56
CA PHE A 154 -10.53 2.51 4.78
C PHE A 154 -11.04 1.64 3.62
N ARG A 155 -12.08 0.85 3.92
CA ARG A 155 -12.90 0.09 2.97
C ARG A 155 -14.35 0.18 3.36
N VAL A 156 -15.23 0.29 2.37
CA VAL A 156 -16.67 0.09 2.56
C VAL A 156 -17.06 -1.25 1.92
N GLN A 157 -17.61 -2.15 2.73
CA GLN A 157 -18.00 -3.49 2.29
C GLN A 157 -19.40 -3.46 1.68
N LEU A 158 -19.54 -4.07 0.50
CA LEU A 158 -20.83 -4.20 -0.19
C LEU A 158 -21.62 -5.41 0.33
N SER A 159 -20.91 -6.41 0.83
CA SER A 159 -21.46 -7.61 1.47
C SER A 159 -20.54 -8.10 2.59
N SER A 160 -21.13 -8.71 3.62
CA SER A 160 -20.42 -9.33 4.73
C SER A 160 -21.18 -10.54 5.27
N PRO A 161 -20.53 -11.71 5.40
CA PRO A 161 -21.14 -12.88 6.02
C PRO A 161 -21.26 -12.72 7.54
N ASN A 162 -20.55 -11.76 8.15
CA ASN A 162 -20.45 -11.63 9.60
C ASN A 162 -21.70 -11.00 10.23
N ILE A 163 -22.49 -10.29 9.43
CA ILE A 163 -23.72 -9.63 9.89
C ILE A 163 -25.01 -10.37 9.49
N GLN A 164 -24.92 -11.26 8.50
CA GLN A 164 -26.05 -12.10 8.10
C GLN A 164 -26.32 -13.20 9.14
N PRO A 165 -27.57 -13.64 9.32
CA PRO A 165 -28.78 -13.25 8.59
C PRO A 165 -29.47 -12.00 9.13
N LYS A 166 -28.94 -11.35 10.18
CA LYS A 166 -29.63 -10.25 10.86
C LYS A 166 -29.89 -9.04 9.95
N ARG A 167 -28.89 -8.72 9.10
CA ARG A 167 -28.98 -7.61 8.14
C ARG A 167 -28.00 -7.85 6.96
N LEU A 168 -28.18 -7.11 5.89
CA LEU A 168 -27.25 -7.03 4.76
C LEU A 168 -26.34 -5.80 4.91
N SER A 169 -25.16 -5.82 4.28
CA SER A 169 -24.23 -4.68 4.29
C SER A 169 -24.75 -3.48 3.52
N MET A 170 -25.53 -3.70 2.44
CA MET A 170 -26.15 -2.62 1.69
C MET A 170 -27.30 -1.97 2.48
N PRO A 171 -27.54 -0.64 2.32
CA PRO A 171 -28.63 0.05 2.97
C PRO A 171 -30.00 -0.35 2.40
N ASP A 172 -31.05 -0.14 3.20
CA ASP A 172 -32.41 -0.59 2.85
C ASP A 172 -32.94 0.07 1.57
N PHE A 173 -32.64 1.34 1.34
CA PHE A 173 -33.08 2.05 0.13
C PHE A 173 -32.49 1.45 -1.18
N VAL A 174 -31.36 0.73 -1.10
CA VAL A 174 -30.77 -0.04 -2.21
C VAL A 174 -31.41 -1.42 -2.26
N ARG A 175 -31.49 -2.09 -1.11
CA ARG A 175 -32.06 -3.44 -0.99
C ARG A 175 -33.47 -3.55 -1.57
N GLU A 176 -34.30 -2.53 -1.35
CA GLU A 176 -35.68 -2.50 -1.82
C GLU A 176 -35.82 -2.46 -3.36
N LYS A 177 -34.76 -2.04 -4.07
CA LYS A 177 -34.76 -1.85 -5.51
C LYS A 177 -33.92 -2.87 -6.28
N VAL A 178 -33.07 -3.63 -5.56
CA VAL A 178 -32.13 -4.56 -6.15
C VAL A 178 -32.50 -6.00 -5.82
N PRO A 179 -32.66 -6.88 -6.81
CA PRO A 179 -32.91 -8.30 -6.56
C PRO A 179 -31.79 -8.94 -5.74
N LEU A 180 -32.15 -9.82 -4.82
CA LEU A 180 -31.24 -10.63 -4.03
C LEU A 180 -31.16 -12.04 -4.61
N VAL A 181 -29.96 -12.62 -4.56
CA VAL A 181 -29.69 -14.00 -4.95
C VAL A 181 -29.34 -14.79 -3.69
N ASN A 182 -30.01 -15.91 -3.49
CA ASN A 182 -29.64 -16.88 -2.46
C ASN A 182 -28.40 -17.62 -2.94
N ILE A 183 -27.28 -17.50 -2.19
CA ILE A 183 -25.99 -18.11 -2.51
C ILE A 183 -25.66 -19.32 -1.62
N GLY A 184 -26.66 -19.82 -0.87
CA GLY A 184 -26.53 -21.04 -0.05
C GLY A 184 -26.08 -20.78 1.37
N ARG A 185 -25.68 -21.85 2.06
CA ARG A 185 -25.39 -21.86 3.51
C ARG A 185 -23.91 -21.86 3.85
N ARG A 186 -23.04 -21.70 2.88
CA ARG A 186 -21.60 -21.74 3.09
C ARG A 186 -20.98 -20.36 2.83
N SER A 187 -20.18 -19.91 3.76
CA SER A 187 -19.17 -18.87 3.50
C SER A 187 -17.81 -19.51 3.30
N THR A 188 -16.82 -18.78 2.82
CA THR A 188 -15.43 -19.23 2.70
C THR A 188 -14.87 -19.83 4.01
N GLN A 189 -15.41 -19.39 5.15
CA GLN A 189 -14.89 -19.74 6.48
C GLN A 189 -15.70 -20.81 7.21
N ARG A 190 -17.01 -20.93 6.94
CA ARG A 190 -17.88 -21.82 7.71
C ARG A 190 -19.18 -22.21 6.99
N GLN A 191 -19.69 -23.39 7.32
CA GLN A 191 -21.07 -23.78 7.05
C GLN A 191 -21.99 -23.19 8.11
N THR A 192 -23.16 -22.66 7.69
CA THR A 192 -24.19 -22.09 8.57
C THR A 192 -25.50 -22.87 8.46
N ASP A 193 -26.43 -22.60 9.36
CA ASP A 193 -27.82 -23.09 9.35
C ASP A 193 -28.81 -22.16 8.62
N PHE A 194 -28.33 -21.03 8.14
CA PHE A 194 -29.09 -20.05 7.36
C PHE A 194 -28.48 -19.81 5.99
N ASP A 195 -29.29 -19.32 5.06
CA ASP A 195 -28.86 -18.95 3.72
C ASP A 195 -28.24 -17.55 3.71
N PHE A 196 -27.17 -17.39 2.93
CA PHE A 196 -26.59 -16.08 2.60
C PHE A 196 -27.23 -15.50 1.35
N PHE A 197 -27.30 -14.18 1.29
CA PHE A 197 -27.85 -13.44 0.18
C PHE A 197 -26.84 -12.40 -0.31
N GLU A 198 -26.72 -12.32 -1.64
CA GLU A 198 -25.95 -11.32 -2.36
C GLU A 198 -26.86 -10.48 -3.26
N PRO A 199 -26.57 -9.18 -3.47
CA PRO A 199 -27.32 -8.41 -4.47
C PRO A 199 -26.92 -8.83 -5.88
N ARG A 200 -27.81 -8.60 -6.83
CA ARG A 200 -27.47 -8.58 -8.25
C ARG A 200 -26.63 -7.34 -8.54
N TYR A 201 -25.32 -7.48 -8.43
CA TYR A 201 -24.36 -6.39 -8.63
C TYR A 201 -24.42 -5.76 -10.02
N ASP A 202 -24.81 -6.54 -11.05
CA ASP A 202 -25.02 -6.10 -12.42
C ASP A 202 -26.35 -5.33 -12.63
N HIS A 203 -27.22 -5.30 -11.62
CA HIS A 203 -28.52 -4.60 -11.73
C HIS A 203 -28.34 -3.08 -11.84
N PRO A 204 -29.04 -2.40 -12.78
CA PRO A 204 -28.88 -0.97 -13.03
C PRO A 204 -29.06 -0.09 -11.77
N GLU A 205 -30.01 -0.43 -10.89
CA GLU A 205 -30.22 0.31 -9.65
C GLU A 205 -29.07 0.12 -8.66
N PHE A 206 -28.44 -1.08 -8.61
CA PHE A 206 -27.24 -1.28 -7.83
C PHE A 206 -26.09 -0.41 -8.36
N GLN A 207 -25.83 -0.47 -9.66
CA GLN A 207 -24.77 0.31 -10.31
C GLN A 207 -24.96 1.83 -10.13
N ARG A 208 -26.20 2.31 -10.18
CA ARG A 208 -26.53 3.72 -9.93
C ARG A 208 -26.23 4.11 -8.46
N ALA A 209 -26.70 3.32 -7.51
CA ALA A 209 -26.47 3.58 -6.09
C ALA A 209 -24.98 3.45 -5.70
N PHE A 210 -24.27 2.49 -6.28
CA PHE A 210 -22.83 2.32 -6.09
C PHE A 210 -22.02 3.49 -6.65
N ARG A 211 -22.40 4.04 -7.80
CA ARG A 211 -21.84 5.29 -8.35
C ARG A 211 -22.03 6.44 -7.36
N GLU A 212 -23.25 6.65 -6.88
CA GLU A 212 -23.55 7.70 -5.92
C GLU A 212 -22.72 7.57 -4.64
N LEU A 213 -22.59 6.35 -4.09
CA LEU A 213 -21.72 6.09 -2.93
C LEU A 213 -20.27 6.54 -3.18
N ASN A 214 -19.71 6.17 -4.34
CA ASN A 214 -18.33 6.54 -4.69
C ASN A 214 -18.15 8.04 -4.88
N GLU A 215 -19.10 8.70 -5.54
CA GLU A 215 -19.07 10.15 -5.72
C GLU A 215 -19.14 10.89 -4.37
N LEU A 216 -19.99 10.45 -3.47
CA LEU A 216 -20.10 11.03 -2.12
C LEU A 216 -18.83 10.79 -1.27
N LEU A 217 -18.29 9.56 -1.27
CA LEU A 217 -17.07 9.25 -0.54
C LEU A 217 -15.86 10.00 -1.12
N ALA A 218 -15.74 10.08 -2.44
CA ALA A 218 -14.66 10.81 -3.07
C ALA A 218 -14.76 12.33 -2.83
N ALA A 219 -15.95 12.90 -2.85
CA ALA A 219 -16.16 14.31 -2.52
C ALA A 219 -15.70 14.65 -1.10
N GLU A 220 -15.89 13.74 -0.14
CA GLU A 220 -15.48 13.93 1.25
C GLU A 220 -13.99 13.63 1.47
N PHE A 221 -13.43 12.58 0.84
CA PHE A 221 -12.16 12.03 1.25
C PHE A 221 -11.03 12.11 0.22
N ASP A 222 -11.29 12.24 -1.10
CA ASP A 222 -10.24 12.21 -2.13
C ASP A 222 -9.25 13.39 -2.05
N GLY A 223 -9.61 14.50 -1.41
CA GLY A 223 -8.73 15.65 -1.13
C GLY A 223 -8.20 15.71 0.30
N ASN A 224 -8.58 14.78 1.17
CA ASN A 224 -8.23 14.82 2.59
C ASN A 224 -6.78 14.37 2.80
N PRO A 225 -5.90 15.24 3.37
CA PRO A 225 -4.47 14.94 3.52
C PRO A 225 -4.17 13.79 4.49
N LEU A 226 -5.12 13.41 5.35
CA LEU A 226 -4.97 12.27 6.26
C LEU A 226 -5.23 10.93 5.57
N VAL A 227 -5.97 10.92 4.44
CA VAL A 227 -6.29 9.68 3.75
C VAL A 227 -5.10 9.18 2.95
N GLU A 228 -4.64 7.99 3.29
CA GLU A 228 -3.48 7.34 2.70
C GLU A 228 -3.87 6.53 1.47
N PHE A 229 -4.86 5.66 1.63
CA PHE A 229 -5.43 4.82 0.57
C PHE A 229 -6.87 4.42 0.93
N MET A 230 -7.61 3.99 -0.06
CA MET A 230 -8.88 3.27 0.10
C MET A 230 -8.74 1.91 -0.59
N ASP A 231 -9.23 0.85 0.04
CA ASP A 231 -9.33 -0.43 -0.67
C ASP A 231 -10.46 -0.36 -1.69
N LEU A 232 -10.18 -0.81 -2.91
CA LEU A 232 -11.17 -0.87 -3.97
C LEU A 232 -12.34 -1.77 -3.53
N MET A 233 -13.54 -1.23 -3.57
CA MET A 233 -14.75 -1.95 -3.20
C MET A 233 -15.15 -2.92 -4.32
N MET A 234 -14.97 -4.21 -4.07
CA MET A 234 -15.33 -5.27 -5.00
C MET A 234 -16.67 -5.89 -4.60
N TYR A 235 -17.30 -6.62 -5.48
CA TYR A 235 -18.47 -7.42 -5.13
C TYR A 235 -18.06 -8.63 -4.25
N GLY A 236 -19.03 -9.38 -3.75
CA GLY A 236 -18.81 -10.53 -2.90
C GLY A 236 -18.49 -10.18 -1.44
N PHE A 237 -18.23 -11.20 -0.63
CA PHE A 237 -18.00 -11.01 0.79
C PHE A 237 -16.77 -10.14 1.05
N TRP A 238 -16.86 -9.35 2.10
CA TRP A 238 -15.85 -8.40 2.59
C TRP A 238 -15.44 -7.31 1.59
N GLY A 239 -16.06 -7.27 0.40
CA GLY A 239 -15.64 -6.38 -0.69
C GLY A 239 -14.33 -6.82 -1.35
N GLU A 240 -14.02 -8.10 -1.32
CA GLU A 240 -12.77 -8.71 -1.77
C GLU A 240 -12.94 -9.59 -3.01
N GLY A 241 -14.18 -9.72 -3.53
CA GLY A 241 -14.46 -10.52 -4.72
C GLY A 241 -14.70 -12.00 -4.45
N HIS A 242 -14.87 -12.40 -3.19
CA HIS A 242 -15.07 -13.80 -2.82
C HIS A 242 -16.36 -14.40 -3.37
N THR A 243 -16.25 -15.08 -4.49
CA THR A 243 -17.35 -15.82 -5.14
C THR A 243 -16.98 -17.29 -5.41
N ASN A 244 -15.75 -17.69 -5.16
CA ASN A 244 -15.20 -18.96 -5.59
C ASN A 244 -15.84 -20.16 -4.91
N ASP A 245 -16.08 -20.08 -3.61
CA ASP A 245 -16.69 -21.12 -2.78
C ASP A 245 -18.22 -21.05 -2.73
N LEU A 246 -18.82 -20.09 -3.44
CA LEU A 246 -20.25 -19.79 -3.42
C LEU A 246 -20.85 -19.91 -4.82
N PRO A 247 -22.14 -20.22 -4.95
CA PRO A 247 -22.84 -20.04 -6.21
C PRO A 247 -22.63 -18.60 -6.69
N ASN A 248 -22.23 -18.45 -7.96
CA ASN A 248 -22.03 -17.13 -8.55
C ASN A 248 -23.36 -16.33 -8.51
N PRO A 249 -23.40 -15.12 -7.92
CA PRO A 249 -24.63 -14.30 -7.88
C PRO A 249 -25.02 -13.73 -9.24
N PHE A 250 -24.22 -13.94 -10.29
CA PHE A 250 -24.46 -13.48 -11.66
C PHE A 250 -25.08 -14.57 -12.54
N PRO A 251 -25.74 -14.19 -13.64
CA PRO A 251 -26.29 -15.18 -14.57
C PRO A 251 -25.22 -16.00 -15.29
N ASP A 252 -24.05 -15.41 -15.52
CA ASP A 252 -22.90 -16.04 -16.19
C ASP A 252 -21.59 -15.30 -15.86
N TYR A 253 -20.45 -15.92 -16.19
CA TYR A 253 -19.12 -15.36 -15.92
C TYR A 253 -18.84 -14.09 -16.73
N LEU A 254 -19.36 -13.96 -17.93
CA LEU A 254 -19.16 -12.76 -18.75
C LEU A 254 -19.84 -11.53 -18.11
N THR A 255 -21.03 -11.71 -17.54
CA THR A 255 -21.72 -10.67 -16.78
C THR A 255 -20.94 -10.30 -15.51
N ALA A 256 -20.41 -11.30 -14.80
CA ALA A 256 -19.58 -11.06 -13.61
C ALA A 256 -18.32 -10.27 -13.94
N GLU A 257 -17.58 -10.65 -15.00
CA GLU A 257 -16.38 -9.96 -15.47
C GLU A 257 -16.68 -8.51 -15.88
N LYS A 258 -17.68 -8.29 -16.71
CA LYS A 258 -18.10 -6.94 -17.13
C LYS A 258 -18.49 -6.08 -15.94
N THR A 259 -19.18 -6.66 -14.96
CA THR A 259 -19.57 -5.95 -13.74
C THR A 259 -18.37 -5.55 -12.92
N LEU A 260 -17.37 -6.43 -12.75
CA LEU A 260 -16.13 -6.14 -12.01
C LEU A 260 -15.36 -4.99 -12.67
N VAL A 261 -15.15 -5.07 -13.99
CA VAL A 261 -14.49 -4.02 -14.78
C VAL A 261 -15.25 -2.69 -14.67
N GLN A 262 -16.57 -2.72 -14.81
CA GLN A 262 -17.41 -1.52 -14.72
C GLN A 262 -17.34 -0.89 -13.31
N MET A 263 -17.44 -1.67 -12.25
CA MET A 263 -17.33 -1.19 -10.86
C MET A 263 -15.96 -0.61 -10.58
N THR A 264 -14.91 -1.22 -11.11
CA THR A 264 -13.54 -0.72 -10.98
C THR A 264 -13.37 0.61 -11.70
N GLN A 265 -13.79 0.69 -12.97
CA GLN A 265 -13.70 1.94 -13.76
C GLN A 265 -14.45 3.09 -13.09
N LEU A 266 -15.64 2.82 -12.57
CA LEU A 266 -16.44 3.80 -11.85
C LEU A 266 -15.70 4.38 -10.64
N GLN A 267 -15.02 3.54 -9.85
CA GLN A 267 -14.21 3.99 -8.73
C GLN A 267 -12.99 4.78 -9.18
N LEU A 268 -12.27 4.31 -10.21
CA LEU A 268 -11.13 5.04 -10.78
C LEU A 268 -11.53 6.42 -11.35
N ASP A 269 -12.77 6.54 -11.82
CA ASP A 269 -13.32 7.81 -12.30
C ASP A 269 -13.66 8.78 -11.15
N ALA A 270 -14.09 8.27 -10.01
CA ALA A 270 -14.40 9.09 -8.83
C ALA A 270 -13.13 9.51 -8.07
N TRP A 271 -12.18 8.58 -7.87
CA TRP A 271 -11.00 8.78 -7.03
C TRP A 271 -9.77 9.22 -7.83
N LYS A 272 -9.40 10.50 -7.74
CA LYS A 272 -8.32 11.10 -8.56
C LYS A 272 -7.01 11.28 -7.81
N LYS A 273 -7.03 11.43 -6.49
CA LYS A 273 -5.86 11.77 -5.66
C LYS A 273 -5.47 10.64 -4.70
N VAL A 274 -6.45 9.95 -4.12
CA VAL A 274 -6.22 8.82 -3.23
C VAL A 274 -6.04 7.55 -4.06
N PRO A 275 -4.95 6.78 -3.88
CA PRO A 275 -4.80 5.49 -4.55
C PRO A 275 -5.80 4.47 -3.99
N LEU A 276 -6.33 3.63 -4.88
CA LEU A 276 -7.19 2.50 -4.53
C LEU A 276 -6.32 1.24 -4.44
N ALA A 277 -6.41 0.48 -3.34
CA ALA A 277 -5.69 -0.78 -3.20
C ALA A 277 -6.57 -1.93 -3.72
N VAL A 278 -6.10 -2.64 -4.75
CA VAL A 278 -6.86 -3.69 -5.44
C VAL A 278 -6.46 -5.05 -4.90
N ASN A 279 -7.43 -5.86 -4.47
CA ASN A 279 -7.17 -7.21 -3.99
C ASN A 279 -6.61 -8.11 -5.08
N THR A 280 -5.54 -8.84 -4.76
CA THR A 280 -4.81 -9.73 -5.69
C THR A 280 -5.23 -11.19 -5.58
N GLU A 281 -6.22 -11.49 -4.75
CA GLU A 281 -6.61 -12.85 -4.48
C GLU A 281 -7.23 -13.54 -5.72
N PRO A 282 -6.80 -14.79 -6.04
CA PRO A 282 -7.13 -15.40 -7.33
C PRO A 282 -8.52 -16.02 -7.40
N ASP A 283 -9.30 -16.08 -6.33
CA ASP A 283 -10.66 -16.60 -6.42
C ASP A 283 -11.60 -15.69 -7.22
N ILE A 284 -11.27 -14.40 -7.34
CA ILE A 284 -11.89 -13.50 -8.29
C ILE A 284 -11.51 -13.86 -9.74
N SER A 285 -10.39 -14.53 -9.92
CA SER A 285 -9.76 -14.78 -11.21
C SER A 285 -10.61 -15.59 -12.21
N LYS A 286 -11.64 -16.27 -11.74
CA LYS A 286 -12.63 -16.88 -12.66
C LYS A 286 -13.32 -15.85 -13.54
N VAL A 287 -13.26 -14.59 -13.19
CA VAL A 287 -13.84 -13.46 -13.91
C VAL A 287 -12.80 -12.42 -14.38
N GLY A 288 -11.51 -12.79 -14.48
CA GLY A 288 -10.52 -11.95 -15.14
C GLY A 288 -10.02 -10.75 -14.34
N ASN A 289 -9.71 -10.90 -13.06
CA ASN A 289 -9.20 -9.81 -12.22
C ASN A 289 -7.87 -9.21 -12.70
N ARG A 290 -7.12 -9.86 -13.59
CA ARG A 290 -5.91 -9.32 -14.20
C ARG A 290 -6.16 -7.99 -14.92
N GLU A 291 -7.20 -7.89 -15.74
CA GLU A 291 -7.56 -6.63 -16.40
C GLU A 291 -7.83 -5.52 -15.38
N VAL A 292 -8.49 -5.87 -14.29
CA VAL A 292 -8.77 -4.95 -13.17
C VAL A 292 -7.48 -4.48 -12.50
N HIS A 293 -6.50 -5.37 -12.26
CA HIS A 293 -5.20 -5.00 -11.71
C HIS A 293 -4.45 -4.04 -12.64
N ASP A 294 -4.32 -4.40 -13.92
CA ASP A 294 -3.63 -3.56 -14.90
C ASP A 294 -4.29 -2.19 -15.03
N MET A 295 -5.61 -2.13 -15.10
CA MET A 295 -6.39 -0.90 -15.21
C MET A 295 -6.20 -0.01 -13.97
N ALA A 296 -6.30 -0.58 -12.77
CA ALA A 296 -6.16 0.16 -11.53
C ALA A 296 -4.73 0.72 -11.35
N VAL A 297 -3.71 -0.08 -11.63
CA VAL A 297 -2.32 0.34 -11.51
C VAL A 297 -1.96 1.41 -12.55
N ARG A 298 -2.42 1.30 -13.79
CA ARG A 298 -2.26 2.36 -14.82
C ARG A 298 -2.91 3.67 -14.39
N ALA A 299 -3.96 3.63 -13.58
CA ALA A 299 -4.60 4.80 -12.98
C ALA A 299 -3.90 5.30 -11.69
N GLY A 300 -2.71 4.76 -11.36
CA GLY A 300 -1.93 5.15 -10.18
C GLY A 300 -2.43 4.56 -8.87
N SER A 301 -3.20 3.47 -8.92
CA SER A 301 -3.65 2.70 -7.76
C SER A 301 -2.63 1.64 -7.33
N TRP A 302 -2.86 0.98 -6.19
CA TRP A 302 -1.94 0.06 -5.54
C TRP A 302 -2.48 -1.38 -5.53
N LEU A 303 -1.67 -2.32 -5.09
CA LEU A 303 -2.09 -3.71 -4.88
C LEU A 303 -2.34 -3.97 -3.39
N ARG A 304 -3.27 -4.87 -3.12
CA ARG A 304 -3.53 -5.42 -1.79
C ARG A 304 -3.44 -6.94 -1.85
N SER A 305 -2.62 -7.52 -0.99
CA SER A 305 -2.67 -8.95 -0.72
C SER A 305 -3.52 -9.17 0.52
N ASP A 306 -4.55 -9.97 0.37
CA ASP A 306 -5.32 -10.51 1.49
C ASP A 306 -4.66 -11.81 1.97
N SER A 307 -4.75 -12.08 3.26
CA SER A 307 -4.37 -13.38 3.84
C SER A 307 -2.95 -13.86 3.51
N ILE A 308 -1.93 -13.00 3.68
CA ILE A 308 -0.53 -13.27 3.26
C ILE A 308 0.10 -14.59 3.71
N ILE A 309 -0.44 -15.28 4.71
CA ILE A 309 0.05 -16.61 5.12
C ILE A 309 -0.57 -17.72 4.29
N MET A 310 -1.64 -17.41 3.57
CA MET A 310 -2.39 -18.30 2.71
C MET A 310 -2.24 -17.95 1.23
N ASP A 311 -1.27 -17.10 0.90
CA ASP A 311 -1.00 -16.67 -0.46
C ASP A 311 -0.84 -17.84 -1.42
N GLU A 312 -1.46 -17.74 -2.56
CA GLU A 312 -1.18 -18.64 -3.66
C GLU A 312 0.11 -18.24 -4.40
N PRO A 313 0.81 -19.17 -5.03
CA PRO A 313 2.06 -18.88 -5.73
C PRO A 313 1.96 -17.74 -6.73
N ILE A 314 0.82 -17.57 -7.39
CA ILE A 314 0.58 -16.48 -8.34
C ILE A 314 0.53 -15.10 -7.67
N GLN A 315 0.01 -14.99 -6.45
CA GLN A 315 0.01 -13.75 -5.68
C GLN A 315 1.44 -13.39 -5.24
N ILE A 316 2.18 -14.38 -4.75
CA ILE A 316 3.59 -14.21 -4.35
C ILE A 316 4.41 -13.72 -5.54
N GLU A 317 4.26 -14.35 -6.69
CA GLU A 317 4.97 -13.98 -7.92
C GLU A 317 4.62 -12.55 -8.37
N MET A 318 3.35 -12.21 -8.40
CA MET A 318 2.88 -10.88 -8.78
C MET A 318 3.40 -9.78 -7.84
N LEU A 319 3.32 -10.00 -6.52
CA LEU A 319 3.79 -9.05 -5.52
C LEU A 319 5.30 -8.88 -5.56
N SER A 320 6.05 -9.97 -5.70
CA SER A 320 7.52 -9.94 -5.76
C SER A 320 8.05 -9.25 -7.02
N ASN A 321 7.37 -9.43 -8.15
CA ASN A 321 7.80 -8.92 -9.46
C ASN A 321 7.12 -7.60 -9.86
N ARG A 322 6.28 -7.03 -8.99
CA ARG A 322 5.60 -5.77 -9.30
C ARG A 322 6.59 -4.62 -9.57
N PRO A 323 6.20 -3.63 -10.37
CA PRO A 323 7.01 -2.43 -10.56
C PRO A 323 7.34 -1.73 -9.23
N GLN A 324 8.57 -1.24 -9.09
CA GLN A 324 9.08 -0.66 -7.85
C GLN A 324 8.35 0.63 -7.42
N TRP A 325 7.67 1.32 -8.33
CA TRP A 325 6.85 2.49 -8.03
C TRP A 325 5.45 2.14 -7.49
N LEU A 326 5.12 0.87 -7.38
CA LEU A 326 3.82 0.36 -6.98
C LEU A 326 3.85 -0.10 -5.52
N ALA A 327 3.05 0.54 -4.67
CA ALA A 327 2.91 0.07 -3.30
C ALA A 327 2.07 -1.21 -3.19
N ALA A 328 2.38 -2.03 -2.19
CA ALA A 328 1.60 -3.20 -1.80
C ALA A 328 1.16 -3.08 -0.34
N VAL A 329 -0.15 -3.23 -0.12
CA VAL A 329 -0.78 -3.33 1.20
C VAL A 329 -0.99 -4.80 1.49
N MET A 330 -0.33 -5.34 2.52
CA MET A 330 -0.39 -6.75 2.87
C MET A 330 -1.20 -6.94 4.14
N GLU A 331 -2.19 -7.81 4.10
CA GLU A 331 -3.05 -8.12 5.24
C GLU A 331 -2.70 -9.45 5.88
N GLU A 332 -2.71 -9.49 7.20
CA GLU A 332 -2.62 -10.74 7.96
C GLU A 332 -3.84 -11.62 7.70
N GLY A 333 -3.63 -12.87 7.34
CA GLY A 333 -4.70 -13.78 6.93
C GLY A 333 -5.55 -14.36 8.05
N SER A 334 -5.18 -14.19 9.32
CA SER A 334 -5.94 -14.71 10.44
C SER A 334 -5.60 -14.03 11.75
N ASN A 335 -6.62 -13.46 12.41
CA ASN A 335 -6.47 -12.91 13.76
C ASN A 335 -6.09 -13.98 14.81
N ARG A 336 -6.29 -15.26 14.52
CA ARG A 336 -5.84 -16.37 15.40
C ARG A 336 -4.33 -16.34 15.62
N HIS A 337 -3.56 -15.84 14.67
CA HIS A 337 -2.11 -15.72 14.79
C HIS A 337 -1.68 -14.60 15.76
N PHE A 338 -2.56 -13.65 16.07
CA PHE A 338 -2.34 -12.63 17.10
C PHE A 338 -2.88 -13.00 18.47
N ASN A 339 -3.59 -14.11 18.58
CA ASN A 339 -4.01 -14.62 19.88
C ASN A 339 -2.79 -15.22 20.60
N LEU A 340 -2.46 -14.67 21.76
CA LEU A 340 -1.37 -15.14 22.62
C LEU A 340 -1.67 -16.47 23.33
N ASP A 341 -2.83 -17.07 23.07
CA ASP A 341 -3.06 -18.45 23.50
C ASP A 341 -2.01 -19.36 22.87
N GLU A 342 -1.10 -19.91 23.67
CA GLU A 342 0.01 -20.75 23.22
C GLU A 342 -0.44 -21.93 22.35
N ARG A 343 -1.69 -22.38 22.50
CA ARG A 343 -2.30 -23.42 21.65
C ARG A 343 -2.49 -23.00 20.20
N ASN A 344 -2.52 -21.69 19.94
CA ASN A 344 -2.71 -21.11 18.60
C ASN A 344 -1.41 -20.55 17.99
N LEU A 345 -0.34 -20.40 18.78
CA LEU A 345 0.97 -20.03 18.27
C LEU A 345 1.65 -21.26 17.67
N ARG A 346 1.65 -21.33 16.35
CA ARG A 346 2.44 -22.34 15.64
C ARG A 346 3.92 -21.95 15.72
N ILE A 347 4.68 -22.72 16.47
CA ILE A 347 6.13 -22.61 16.54
C ILE A 347 6.73 -23.68 15.64
N ASP A 348 7.63 -23.28 14.73
CA ASP A 348 8.31 -24.24 13.86
C ASP A 348 9.51 -24.92 14.56
N ALA A 349 10.18 -25.83 13.82
CA ALA A 349 11.34 -26.55 14.33
C ALA A 349 12.54 -25.63 14.68
N ALA A 350 12.57 -24.38 14.18
CA ALA A 350 13.57 -23.38 14.50
C ALA A 350 13.19 -22.50 15.70
N GLY A 351 12.00 -22.72 16.29
CA GLY A 351 11.50 -21.92 17.41
C GLY A 351 10.87 -20.57 17.01
N VAL A 352 10.65 -20.34 15.71
CA VAL A 352 10.03 -19.11 15.18
C VAL A 352 8.52 -19.27 15.16
N ASN A 353 7.79 -18.31 15.70
CA ASN A 353 6.33 -18.34 15.69
C ASN A 353 5.75 -17.85 14.36
N SER A 354 4.48 -18.21 14.11
CA SER A 354 3.79 -17.88 12.86
C SER A 354 3.67 -16.38 12.62
N LYS A 355 3.62 -15.55 13.67
CA LYS A 355 3.53 -14.10 13.56
C LYS A 355 4.85 -13.48 13.07
N GLU A 356 5.97 -13.92 13.60
CA GLU A 356 7.29 -13.49 13.12
C GLU A 356 7.48 -13.89 11.66
N LYS A 357 7.03 -15.08 11.27
CA LYS A 357 7.04 -15.54 9.86
C LYS A 357 6.19 -14.65 8.95
N SER A 358 5.02 -14.20 9.40
CA SER A 358 4.20 -13.27 8.63
C SER A 358 4.92 -11.94 8.42
N MET A 359 5.60 -11.43 9.45
CA MET A 359 6.40 -10.20 9.35
C MET A 359 7.59 -10.36 8.39
N ASP A 360 8.29 -11.49 8.46
CA ASP A 360 9.40 -11.80 7.55
C ASP A 360 8.89 -11.96 6.11
N HIS A 361 7.76 -12.64 5.92
CA HIS A 361 7.14 -12.79 4.60
C HIS A 361 6.75 -11.44 3.97
N VAL A 362 6.20 -10.51 4.75
CA VAL A 362 5.95 -9.13 4.28
C VAL A 362 7.23 -8.46 3.79
N LEU A 363 8.34 -8.66 4.51
CA LEU A 363 9.63 -8.09 4.10
C LEU A 363 10.19 -8.76 2.85
N ASP A 364 10.04 -10.07 2.71
CA ASP A 364 10.51 -10.85 1.56
C ASP A 364 9.77 -10.45 0.27
N LEU A 365 8.46 -10.18 0.37
CA LEU A 365 7.66 -9.69 -0.75
C LEU A 365 7.81 -8.18 -1.01
N GLY A 366 8.65 -7.49 -0.22
CA GLY A 366 8.86 -6.05 -0.37
C GLY A 366 7.62 -5.22 -0.02
N GLY A 367 6.89 -5.58 1.05
CA GLY A 367 5.67 -4.89 1.47
C GLY A 367 5.90 -3.42 1.79
N ASN A 368 4.92 -2.58 1.42
CA ASN A 368 4.86 -1.17 1.83
C ASN A 368 4.08 -1.01 3.12
N TYR A 369 3.00 -1.76 3.26
CA TYR A 369 2.14 -1.76 4.45
C TYR A 369 1.91 -3.18 4.93
N PHE A 370 1.74 -3.29 6.25
CA PHE A 370 1.25 -4.51 6.86
C PHE A 370 0.04 -4.23 7.74
N SER A 371 -1.09 -4.80 7.39
CA SER A 371 -2.33 -4.70 8.14
C SER A 371 -2.32 -5.67 9.31
N LEU A 372 -2.30 -5.11 10.52
CA LEU A 372 -2.31 -5.85 11.78
C LEU A 372 -3.75 -6.14 12.19
N TRP A 373 -4.32 -7.18 11.62
CA TRP A 373 -5.74 -7.53 11.80
C TRP A 373 -6.01 -8.20 13.15
N THR A 374 -5.93 -7.42 14.23
CA THR A 374 -6.34 -7.83 15.59
C THR A 374 -6.54 -6.62 16.50
N GLU A 375 -7.08 -6.86 17.70
CA GLU A 375 -7.36 -5.85 18.71
C GLU A 375 -6.10 -5.25 19.34
N ALA A 376 -6.18 -4.00 19.81
CA ALA A 376 -5.08 -3.24 20.37
C ALA A 376 -4.39 -3.94 21.56
N ASP A 377 -5.14 -4.59 22.44
CA ASP A 377 -4.58 -5.28 23.61
C ASP A 377 -3.75 -6.50 23.19
N ASN A 378 -4.18 -7.25 22.16
CA ASN A 378 -3.41 -8.34 21.59
C ASN A 378 -2.14 -7.85 20.90
N LEU A 379 -2.23 -6.76 20.13
CA LEU A 379 -1.08 -6.14 19.48
C LEU A 379 -0.03 -5.68 20.51
N LYS A 380 -0.48 -5.02 21.58
CA LYS A 380 0.38 -4.57 22.66
C LYS A 380 1.11 -5.76 23.31
N ALA A 381 0.37 -6.78 23.71
CA ALA A 381 0.93 -7.97 24.35
C ALA A 381 1.90 -8.72 23.43
N PHE A 382 1.61 -8.78 22.13
CA PHE A 382 2.50 -9.38 21.15
C PHE A 382 3.78 -8.57 20.95
N HIS A 383 3.67 -7.25 20.87
CA HIS A 383 4.83 -6.35 20.79
C HIS A 383 5.73 -6.46 22.05
N GLU A 384 5.14 -6.54 23.25
CA GLU A 384 5.87 -6.75 24.51
C GLU A 384 6.62 -8.08 24.53
N ARG A 385 6.03 -9.13 23.92
CA ARG A 385 6.64 -10.46 23.87
C ARG A 385 7.72 -10.59 22.78
N TYR A 386 7.54 -9.93 21.62
CA TYR A 386 8.39 -10.04 20.44
C TYR A 386 8.84 -8.67 19.90
N PRO A 387 9.45 -7.82 20.72
CA PRO A 387 9.80 -6.46 20.31
C PRO A 387 10.79 -6.42 19.14
N ALA A 388 11.68 -7.42 19.05
CA ALA A 388 12.69 -7.48 17.98
C ALA A 388 12.05 -7.72 16.60
N ALA A 389 10.99 -8.52 16.51
CA ALA A 389 10.28 -8.77 15.25
C ALA A 389 9.59 -7.50 14.74
N PHE A 390 8.91 -6.76 15.64
CA PHE A 390 8.32 -5.46 15.28
C PHE A 390 9.38 -4.43 14.88
N ASP A 391 10.50 -4.36 15.61
CA ASP A 391 11.61 -3.47 15.28
C ASP A 391 12.22 -3.79 13.92
N ASN A 392 12.43 -5.07 13.60
CA ASN A 392 12.92 -5.51 12.30
C ASN A 392 11.95 -5.09 11.17
N LEU A 393 10.65 -5.37 11.35
CA LEU A 393 9.62 -4.99 10.38
C LEU A 393 9.59 -3.48 10.16
N ARG A 394 9.49 -2.68 11.21
CA ARG A 394 9.36 -1.21 11.14
C ARG A 394 10.56 -0.52 10.53
N ARG A 395 11.76 -1.09 10.69
CA ARG A 395 13.00 -0.54 10.13
C ARG A 395 13.23 -0.91 8.68
N ARG A 396 12.45 -1.81 8.12
CA ARG A 396 12.68 -2.34 6.78
C ARG A 396 11.48 -2.20 5.85
N ILE A 397 10.26 -2.20 6.40
CA ILE A 397 9.02 -2.12 5.60
C ILE A 397 8.99 -0.85 4.75
N GLY A 398 8.48 -0.97 3.52
CA GLY A 398 8.40 0.14 2.58
C GLY A 398 9.76 0.62 2.10
N TYR A 399 9.87 1.93 1.83
CA TYR A 399 11.10 2.58 1.38
C TYR A 399 11.75 3.40 2.50
N ARG A 400 13.09 3.43 2.55
CA ARG A 400 13.88 4.20 3.52
C ARG A 400 15.01 4.93 2.79
N VAL A 401 14.67 6.04 2.16
CA VAL A 401 15.59 6.79 1.30
C VAL A 401 16.44 7.76 2.12
N ARG A 402 17.73 7.80 1.81
CA ARG A 402 18.66 8.80 2.33
C ARG A 402 19.70 9.21 1.28
N PRO A 403 20.29 10.43 1.37
CA PRO A 403 21.45 10.80 0.58
C PRO A 403 22.70 10.13 1.17
N SER A 404 23.20 9.03 0.57
CA SER A 404 24.31 8.26 1.14
C SER A 404 25.65 8.98 1.01
N TRP A 405 25.92 9.56 -0.15
CA TRP A 405 27.13 10.33 -0.44
C TRP A 405 26.78 11.58 -1.21
N ILE A 406 27.47 12.67 -0.89
CA ILE A 406 27.30 13.98 -1.50
C ILE A 406 28.67 14.49 -1.94
N TRP A 407 28.82 14.67 -3.25
CA TRP A 407 30.02 15.23 -3.88
C TRP A 407 29.72 16.62 -4.41
N GLN A 408 30.74 17.48 -4.36
CA GLN A 408 30.72 18.81 -4.98
C GLN A 408 31.88 18.94 -5.93
N ARG A 409 31.66 19.58 -7.08
CA ARG A 409 32.75 20.06 -7.94
C ARG A 409 32.47 21.48 -8.39
N LYS A 410 33.57 22.19 -8.73
CA LYS A 410 33.48 23.44 -9.44
C LYS A 410 33.19 23.17 -10.91
N ARG A 411 32.20 23.87 -11.47
CA ARG A 411 31.90 23.83 -12.89
C ARG A 411 31.84 25.28 -13.39
N TYR A 412 32.95 25.77 -13.96
CA TYR A 412 33.17 27.18 -14.31
C TYR A 412 32.96 28.09 -13.09
N GLU A 413 31.94 28.94 -13.07
CA GLU A 413 31.59 29.82 -11.97
C GLU A 413 30.45 29.28 -11.08
N THR A 414 30.01 28.04 -11.33
CA THR A 414 28.94 27.37 -10.58
C THR A 414 29.47 26.17 -9.83
N SER A 415 28.71 25.67 -8.87
CA SER A 415 28.93 24.37 -8.24
C SER A 415 27.98 23.33 -8.79
N GLU A 416 28.45 22.14 -8.99
CA GLU A 416 27.62 20.96 -9.25
C GLU A 416 27.67 20.04 -8.02
N LEU A 417 26.50 19.63 -7.54
CA LEU A 417 26.36 18.56 -6.56
C LEU A 417 25.98 17.28 -7.27
N VAL A 418 26.66 16.18 -6.97
CA VAL A 418 26.18 14.84 -7.27
C VAL A 418 25.82 14.17 -5.96
N ILE A 419 24.61 13.66 -5.88
CA ILE A 419 24.10 13.00 -4.68
C ILE A 419 23.73 11.56 -5.03
N ALA A 420 24.25 10.61 -4.26
CA ALA A 420 23.88 9.21 -4.34
C ALA A 420 22.76 8.96 -3.31
N PHE A 421 21.56 8.73 -3.78
CA PHE A 421 20.42 8.34 -2.95
C PHE A 421 20.36 6.81 -2.85
N VAL A 422 20.32 6.29 -1.63
CA VAL A 422 20.16 4.86 -1.35
C VAL A 422 18.83 4.62 -0.67
N ASN A 423 18.27 3.45 -0.94
CA ASN A 423 17.04 3.00 -0.29
C ASN A 423 17.36 1.75 0.55
N ASP A 424 17.35 1.91 1.87
CA ASP A 424 17.63 0.84 2.84
C ASP A 424 16.37 0.01 3.20
N GLY A 425 15.21 0.31 2.59
CA GLY A 425 13.96 -0.42 2.75
C GLY A 425 13.81 -1.60 1.81
N VAL A 426 12.74 -2.37 1.96
CA VAL A 426 12.45 -3.58 1.14
C VAL A 426 11.58 -3.29 -0.08
N ALA A 427 10.93 -2.13 -0.16
CA ALA A 427 10.12 -1.70 -1.30
C ALA A 427 10.77 -0.52 -2.02
N GLY A 428 10.45 -0.33 -3.30
CA GLY A 428 10.78 0.90 -4.01
C GLY A 428 9.96 2.09 -3.51
N VAL A 429 10.29 3.28 -3.99
CA VAL A 429 9.54 4.50 -3.66
C VAL A 429 8.16 4.43 -4.32
N ALA A 430 7.09 4.54 -3.51
CA ALA A 430 5.70 4.34 -3.97
C ALA A 430 5.17 5.51 -4.84
N GLY A 431 5.89 5.84 -5.91
CA GLY A 431 5.59 6.95 -6.82
C GLY A 431 6.84 7.58 -7.41
N VAL A 432 6.88 8.91 -7.45
CA VAL A 432 8.00 9.70 -7.99
C VAL A 432 8.62 10.53 -6.85
N LEU A 433 9.92 10.32 -6.61
CA LEU A 433 10.66 11.11 -5.61
C LEU A 433 11.17 12.41 -6.24
N GLY A 434 10.62 13.54 -5.80
CA GLY A 434 11.13 14.86 -6.07
C GLY A 434 12.20 15.23 -5.05
N VAL A 435 13.31 15.79 -5.51
CA VAL A 435 14.40 16.25 -4.63
C VAL A 435 14.74 17.70 -4.95
N THR A 436 14.96 18.49 -3.90
CA THR A 436 15.25 19.92 -4.02
C THR A 436 16.42 20.30 -3.12
N VAL A 437 17.34 21.07 -3.65
CA VAL A 437 18.41 21.78 -2.93
C VAL A 437 18.01 23.25 -2.86
N GLU A 438 17.87 23.80 -1.63
CA GLU A 438 17.47 25.19 -1.40
C GLU A 438 18.54 25.92 -0.59
N SER A 439 18.74 27.23 -0.85
CA SER A 439 19.49 28.08 0.08
C SER A 439 18.73 28.22 1.40
N VAL A 440 19.44 28.45 2.52
CA VAL A 440 18.83 28.62 3.84
C VAL A 440 17.81 29.77 3.88
N ASP A 441 18.04 30.83 3.09
CA ASP A 441 17.13 31.97 2.97
C ASP A 441 15.98 31.74 1.96
N GLY A 442 15.93 30.56 1.32
CA GLY A 442 14.88 30.17 0.37
C GLY A 442 14.93 30.86 -1.00
N LYS A 443 15.92 31.74 -1.27
CA LYS A 443 15.99 32.49 -2.53
C LYS A 443 16.45 31.67 -3.73
N VAL A 444 17.27 30.64 -3.48
CA VAL A 444 17.74 29.71 -4.50
C VAL A 444 17.08 28.37 -4.27
N LYS A 445 16.48 27.85 -5.32
CA LYS A 445 15.86 26.52 -5.32
C LYS A 445 16.20 25.81 -6.63
N VAL A 446 16.87 24.69 -6.53
CA VAL A 446 17.21 23.80 -7.65
C VAL A 446 16.71 22.40 -7.33
N GLY A 447 15.96 21.79 -8.22
CA GLY A 447 15.43 20.47 -7.96
C GLY A 447 14.79 19.86 -9.20
N GLY A 448 14.33 18.63 -9.03
CA GLY A 448 13.62 17.85 -10.03
C GLY A 448 13.29 16.47 -9.48
N ASN A 449 12.89 15.59 -10.37
CA ASN A 449 12.36 14.27 -10.02
C ASN A 449 13.32 13.14 -10.44
N LEU A 450 13.41 12.10 -9.58
CA LEU A 450 14.00 10.83 -9.97
C LEU A 450 13.01 10.02 -10.84
N ASP A 451 13.49 8.95 -11.46
CA ASP A 451 12.59 8.01 -12.14
C ASP A 451 11.61 7.37 -11.15
N ALA A 452 10.44 6.98 -11.65
CA ALA A 452 9.42 6.35 -10.83
C ALA A 452 9.95 5.10 -10.09
N GLY A 453 9.67 5.01 -8.79
CA GLY A 453 10.14 3.94 -7.92
C GLY A 453 11.59 4.04 -7.43
N HIS A 454 12.39 4.98 -7.98
CA HIS A 454 13.80 5.12 -7.59
C HIS A 454 14.01 6.00 -6.35
N PRO A 455 15.06 5.67 -5.56
CA PRO A 455 15.91 4.49 -5.67
C PRO A 455 15.16 3.20 -5.35
N TYR A 456 15.40 2.14 -6.11
CA TYR A 456 14.83 0.83 -5.85
C TYR A 456 15.31 0.26 -4.52
N ALA A 457 14.55 -0.69 -3.97
CA ALA A 457 14.91 -1.39 -2.74
C ALA A 457 16.35 -1.93 -2.78
N GLY A 458 17.15 -1.61 -1.78
CA GLY A 458 18.57 -2.02 -1.69
C GLY A 458 19.47 -1.49 -2.80
N ARG A 459 19.06 -0.43 -3.53
CA ARG A 459 19.81 0.12 -4.65
C ARG A 459 20.12 1.60 -4.45
N THR A 460 21.11 2.07 -5.24
CA THR A 460 21.56 3.46 -5.24
C THR A 460 21.19 4.12 -6.57
N ARG A 461 20.75 5.37 -6.51
CA ARG A 461 20.54 6.22 -7.68
C ARG A 461 21.27 7.53 -7.51
N GLN A 462 22.11 7.90 -8.48
CA GLN A 462 22.81 9.17 -8.50
C GLN A 462 22.00 10.21 -9.27
N ALA A 463 22.03 11.45 -8.79
CA ALA A 463 21.48 12.61 -9.50
C ALA A 463 22.36 13.85 -9.31
N SER A 464 22.38 14.74 -10.29
CA SER A 464 23.16 15.97 -10.23
C SER A 464 22.27 17.22 -10.18
N PHE A 465 22.79 18.25 -9.49
CA PHE A 465 22.18 19.57 -9.27
C PHE A 465 23.20 20.64 -9.60
N ILE A 466 22.89 21.50 -10.56
CA ILE A 466 23.75 22.63 -10.92
C ILE A 466 23.29 23.84 -10.10
N LEU A 467 24.10 24.26 -9.14
CA LEU A 467 23.81 25.38 -8.26
C LEU A 467 24.24 26.70 -8.94
N PRO A 468 23.47 27.79 -8.81
CA PRO A 468 23.85 29.09 -9.32
C PRO A 468 25.16 29.62 -8.74
N LYS A 469 25.76 30.61 -9.42
CA LYS A 469 26.93 31.33 -8.92
C LYS A 469 26.67 31.92 -7.54
N GLY A 470 27.66 31.88 -6.68
CA GLY A 470 27.62 32.47 -5.34
C GLY A 470 27.08 31.56 -4.24
N MET A 471 26.77 30.29 -4.55
CA MET A 471 26.33 29.33 -3.54
C MET A 471 27.49 28.68 -2.77
N ASP A 472 28.71 28.83 -3.27
CA ASP A 472 29.89 28.21 -2.65
C ASP A 472 30.14 28.73 -1.22
N GLY A 473 30.51 27.80 -0.33
CA GLY A 473 30.73 28.12 1.06
C GLY A 473 29.44 28.35 1.88
N GLN A 474 28.29 28.32 1.23
CA GLN A 474 27.00 28.49 1.91
C GLN A 474 26.45 27.16 2.43
N LYS A 475 25.50 27.25 3.38
CA LYS A 475 24.66 26.10 3.76
C LYS A 475 23.47 25.99 2.80
N VAL A 476 23.15 24.77 2.45
CA VAL A 476 21.95 24.43 1.66
C VAL A 476 21.12 23.38 2.39
N VAL A 477 19.84 23.32 2.10
CA VAL A 477 18.89 22.37 2.66
C VAL A 477 18.44 21.42 1.56
N LEU A 478 18.64 20.11 1.79
CA LEU A 478 18.20 19.04 0.91
C LEU A 478 16.84 18.52 1.38
N LYS A 479 15.81 18.69 0.55
CA LYS A 479 14.43 18.26 0.79
C LYS A 479 14.01 17.18 -0.18
N ALA A 480 13.06 16.35 0.24
CA ALA A 480 12.41 15.37 -0.62
C ALA A 480 10.88 15.41 -0.48
N GLU A 481 10.20 15.10 -1.56
CA GLU A 481 8.75 14.93 -1.63
C GLU A 481 8.41 13.69 -2.46
N LEU A 482 7.43 12.93 -2.02
CA LEU A 482 6.85 11.83 -2.80
C LEU A 482 5.61 12.31 -3.53
N GLU A 483 5.59 12.15 -4.85
CA GLU A 483 4.42 12.40 -5.68
C GLU A 483 3.71 11.09 -6.03
N THR A 484 2.44 10.99 -5.63
CA THR A 484 1.53 9.89 -5.98
C THR A 484 0.21 10.48 -6.46
N LYS A 485 -0.28 10.06 -7.64
CA LYS A 485 -1.50 10.60 -8.27
C LYS A 485 -1.54 12.14 -8.30
N GLY A 486 -0.40 12.78 -8.60
CA GLY A 486 -0.29 14.25 -8.67
C GLY A 486 -0.28 14.97 -7.32
N VAL A 487 -0.34 14.26 -6.20
CA VAL A 487 -0.27 14.84 -4.85
C VAL A 487 1.14 14.65 -4.30
N ARG A 488 1.76 15.76 -3.87
CA ARG A 488 3.09 15.77 -3.24
C ARG A 488 3.00 15.78 -1.73
N ARG A 489 3.83 14.97 -1.11
CA ARG A 489 3.91 14.85 0.35
C ARG A 489 5.39 14.87 0.79
N PRO A 490 5.74 15.56 1.89
CA PRO A 490 7.11 15.61 2.35
C PRO A 490 7.64 14.21 2.73
N VAL A 491 8.93 14.01 2.47
CA VAL A 491 9.66 12.79 2.84
C VAL A 491 10.75 13.16 3.83
N VAL A 492 10.74 12.48 4.97
CA VAL A 492 11.80 12.54 5.98
C VAL A 492 12.93 11.61 5.55
N TRP A 493 14.17 12.12 5.51
CA TRP A 493 15.33 11.31 5.17
C TRP A 493 15.61 10.23 6.24
N ALA A 494 15.80 8.99 5.81
CA ALA A 494 16.06 7.85 6.70
C ALA A 494 17.54 7.76 7.11
N CYS A 495 18.16 8.87 7.51
CA CYS A 495 19.56 8.93 7.94
C CYS A 495 19.71 9.24 9.44
N ALA A 496 20.85 8.82 10.00
CA ALA A 496 21.17 9.04 11.42
C ALA A 496 21.71 10.46 11.73
N GLN A 497 22.03 11.23 10.68
CA GLN A 497 22.47 12.63 10.83
C GLN A 497 21.31 13.49 11.35
N PRO A 498 21.62 14.57 12.10
CA PRO A 498 20.61 15.50 12.56
C PRO A 498 19.81 16.10 11.39
N LEU A 499 18.50 15.94 11.45
CA LEU A 499 17.57 16.51 10.49
C LEU A 499 16.93 17.79 11.04
N ASN A 500 16.52 18.67 10.13
CA ASN A 500 15.65 19.79 10.48
C ASN A 500 14.26 19.28 10.91
N PRO A 501 13.45 20.10 11.60
CA PRO A 501 12.09 19.71 12.04
C PRO A 501 11.15 19.22 10.93
N ASP A 502 11.40 19.65 9.67
CA ASP A 502 10.65 19.22 8.48
C ASP A 502 11.19 17.94 7.82
N GLY A 503 12.19 17.29 8.44
CA GLY A 503 12.80 16.07 7.93
C GLY A 503 13.87 16.28 6.86
N SER A 504 14.21 17.52 6.52
CA SER A 504 15.26 17.87 5.56
C SER A 504 16.65 17.81 6.18
N LEU A 505 17.69 17.71 5.31
CA LEU A 505 19.10 17.65 5.71
C LEU A 505 19.83 18.96 5.34
N THR A 506 20.54 19.56 6.29
CA THR A 506 21.41 20.71 6.02
C THR A 506 22.79 20.26 5.61
N ILE A 507 23.31 20.78 4.51
CA ILE A 507 24.62 20.45 3.92
C ILE A 507 25.47 21.71 3.85
N GLN A 508 26.75 21.63 4.25
CA GLN A 508 27.73 22.71 4.12
C GLN A 508 28.49 22.59 2.81
N LEU A 509 28.33 23.53 1.89
CA LEU A 509 29.12 23.60 0.65
C LEU A 509 30.53 24.11 0.94
N LYS A 510 31.51 23.63 0.19
CA LYS A 510 32.88 24.12 0.23
C LYS A 510 33.04 25.41 -0.57
N PRO A 511 33.89 26.38 -0.11
CA PRO A 511 34.17 27.58 -0.86
C PRO A 511 35.03 27.31 -2.11
N HIS A 512 34.81 28.04 -3.21
CA HIS A 512 35.70 28.05 -4.35
C HIS A 512 37.04 28.67 -3.98
N GLY A 513 38.13 27.99 -4.12
CA GLY A 513 39.47 28.51 -3.83
C GLY A 513 40.20 27.81 -2.73
N ASP A 514 39.56 26.85 -2.06
CA ASP A 514 40.28 25.97 -1.14
C ASP A 514 41.21 25.05 -1.98
N ARG A 515 42.49 25.42 -2.05
CA ARG A 515 43.52 24.68 -2.82
C ARG A 515 43.82 23.30 -2.25
N ASN A 516 43.23 22.94 -1.13
CA ASN A 516 43.40 21.62 -0.48
C ASN A 516 42.50 20.51 -1.06
N TRP A 517 41.78 20.78 -2.13
CA TRP A 517 40.95 19.81 -2.86
C TRP A 517 41.69 18.53 -3.29
N ARG A 518 43.01 18.64 -3.51
CA ARG A 518 43.85 17.52 -3.96
C ARG A 518 44.45 16.67 -2.80
N LYS A 519 44.21 17.01 -1.55
CA LYS A 519 44.85 16.38 -0.39
C LYS A 519 43.96 15.57 0.54
N GLY A 520 42.72 15.32 0.14
CA GLY A 520 41.76 14.62 0.97
C GLY A 520 41.34 13.27 0.38
N VAL A 521 42.30 12.38 0.10
CA VAL A 521 42.07 10.94 -0.04
C VAL A 521 42.78 10.25 1.10
#